data_0ff13a4455362dd9c4125cdf9e0a42fb
#
_entry.id   0ff13a4455362dd9c4125cdf9e0a42fb
#
_cell.length_a   1.000
_cell.length_b   1.000
_cell.length_c   1.000
_cell.angle_alpha   90.00
_cell.angle_beta   90.00
_cell.angle_gamma   90.00
#
_symmetry.space_group_name_H-M   'P 1'
#
loop_
_entity.id
_entity.type
_entity.pdbx_description
1 polymer ?
#
loop_
_entity_poly.entity_id
_entity_poly.type
_entity_poly.pdbx_seq_one_letter_code
_entity_poly.pdbx_strand_id
1 'polypeptide(L)'
;MAECKNIMVYVETAEGNPVKVGLEMLSPAKKLADKVTAVVIGGGVADAAKEVAKAGADQVICVDSEDYKEFNLDAYAQVLVELVKEENPEAVFVGGTQDGKDIAPVVAAKCNTGCASDVLDIKAEDGEVIYTCPLYGGTVLEDVKIKTTPQIATLRSGAFQKVEDPTEGEVVAKEVKVADDVIKAKITESVKEIAETINLEEAEVIVSGGRGMGSKENFALVDDLAKLLGGVVGATRPAIEDGWVSKIHQVGQSGKIVAPKLYIACGISGATQHVSGIMNSGYIVAINKDEDAPIFDVANVGIVGDVMKVLPVMIEEIKKIKDCLLYTSPSPRDRSVS
;
A
#
# COMPACT_ATOMS: atom_id res chain seq x y z
N MET A 1 28.15 -3.06 7.88
CA MET A 1 27.75 -2.47 9.18
C MET A 1 26.47 -1.72 8.90
N ALA A 2 25.53 -1.74 9.82
CA ALA A 2 24.32 -0.96 9.66
C ALA A 2 24.63 0.55 9.66
N GLU A 3 23.97 1.32 8.82
CA GLU A 3 24.20 2.76 8.69
C GLU A 3 23.50 3.54 9.81
N CYS A 4 22.44 2.96 10.39
CA CYS A 4 21.65 3.52 11.49
C CYS A 4 21.69 2.59 12.71
N LYS A 5 21.68 3.15 13.92
CA LYS A 5 21.54 2.38 15.16
C LYS A 5 20.10 1.97 15.42
N ASN A 6 19.16 2.89 15.19
CA ASN A 6 17.73 2.65 15.39
C ASN A 6 16.90 3.35 14.31
N ILE A 7 16.02 2.58 13.68
CA ILE A 7 14.97 3.12 12.79
C ILE A 7 13.61 2.86 13.42
N MET A 8 12.79 3.90 13.50
CA MET A 8 11.41 3.80 13.93
C MET A 8 10.50 3.60 12.72
N VAL A 9 9.56 2.67 12.81
CA VAL A 9 8.57 2.39 11.75
C VAL A 9 7.17 2.57 12.32
N TYR A 10 6.45 3.59 11.86
CA TYR A 10 5.04 3.74 12.23
C TYR A 10 4.18 2.81 11.37
N VAL A 11 3.51 1.87 12.02
CA VAL A 11 2.62 0.89 11.40
C VAL A 11 1.18 1.26 11.68
N GLU A 12 0.48 1.70 10.64
CA GLU A 12 -0.95 1.97 10.69
C GLU A 12 -1.76 0.69 10.85
N THR A 13 -2.94 0.83 11.44
CA THR A 13 -3.90 -0.27 11.57
C THR A 13 -5.21 0.08 10.90
N ALA A 14 -5.80 -0.89 10.21
CA ALA A 14 -7.13 -0.82 9.64
C ALA A 14 -7.95 -2.00 10.16
N GLU A 15 -9.11 -1.73 10.75
CA GLU A 15 -10.00 -2.75 11.33
C GLU A 15 -9.29 -3.71 12.31
N GLY A 16 -8.33 -3.19 13.07
CA GLY A 16 -7.57 -3.95 14.06
C GLY A 16 -6.39 -4.75 13.50
N ASN A 17 -6.10 -4.69 12.20
CA ASN A 17 -4.97 -5.37 11.56
C ASN A 17 -3.93 -4.37 11.07
N PRO A 18 -2.63 -4.73 11.05
CA PRO A 18 -1.60 -3.85 10.49
C PRO A 18 -1.76 -3.71 8.97
N VAL A 19 -1.66 -2.49 8.47
CA VAL A 19 -1.72 -2.21 7.02
C VAL A 19 -0.47 -2.78 6.35
N LYS A 20 -0.64 -3.35 5.16
CA LYS A 20 0.40 -4.07 4.40
C LYS A 20 1.69 -3.28 4.26
N VAL A 21 1.62 -1.99 3.92
CA VAL A 21 2.81 -1.13 3.77
C VAL A 21 3.61 -1.01 5.07
N GLY A 22 2.95 -1.02 6.23
CA GLY A 22 3.61 -1.03 7.53
C GLY A 22 4.54 -2.23 7.71
N LEU A 23 4.10 -3.42 7.29
CA LEU A 23 4.90 -4.64 7.33
C LEU A 23 6.00 -4.66 6.27
N GLU A 24 5.77 -4.06 5.10
CA GLU A 24 6.75 -3.93 4.03
C GLU A 24 7.93 -3.03 4.43
N MET A 25 7.66 -1.96 5.20
CA MET A 25 8.67 -1.01 5.67
C MET A 25 9.69 -1.62 6.63
N LEU A 26 9.35 -2.72 7.31
CA LEU A 26 10.28 -3.40 8.21
C LEU A 26 11.52 -3.95 7.46
N SER A 27 11.34 -4.38 6.20
CA SER A 27 12.44 -4.95 5.41
C SER A 27 13.56 -3.94 5.11
N PRO A 28 13.30 -2.74 4.52
CA PRO A 28 14.35 -1.74 4.34
C PRO A 28 14.90 -1.23 5.68
N ALA A 29 14.07 -1.10 6.73
CA ALA A 29 14.55 -0.70 8.05
C ALA A 29 15.57 -1.72 8.61
N LYS A 30 15.28 -3.02 8.52
CA LYS A 30 16.21 -4.10 8.95
C LYS A 30 17.52 -4.13 8.17
N LYS A 31 17.52 -3.74 6.90
CA LYS A 31 18.75 -3.68 6.09
C LYS A 31 19.65 -2.50 6.48
N LEU A 32 19.06 -1.44 7.02
CA LEU A 32 19.74 -0.17 7.30
C LEU A 32 20.12 0.00 8.77
N ALA A 33 19.41 -0.63 9.71
CA ALA A 33 19.59 -0.39 11.13
C ALA A 33 19.94 -1.65 11.93
N ASP A 34 20.68 -1.44 13.03
CA ASP A 34 20.96 -2.47 14.02
C ASP A 34 19.70 -2.86 14.82
N LYS A 35 18.79 -1.88 15.04
CA LYS A 35 17.52 -2.05 15.75
C LYS A 35 16.38 -1.42 14.95
N VAL A 36 15.26 -2.13 14.85
CA VAL A 36 14.00 -1.63 14.28
C VAL A 36 12.94 -1.58 15.36
N THR A 37 12.49 -0.35 15.70
CA THR A 37 11.42 -0.10 16.65
C THR A 37 10.13 0.22 15.88
N ALA A 38 9.19 -0.69 15.87
CA ALA A 38 7.86 -0.40 15.30
C ALA A 38 6.97 0.31 16.32
N VAL A 39 6.07 1.16 15.84
CA VAL A 39 5.08 1.87 16.65
C VAL A 39 3.70 1.59 16.10
N VAL A 40 2.80 1.13 16.97
CA VAL A 40 1.38 0.90 16.66
C VAL A 40 0.54 1.76 17.59
N ILE A 41 -0.33 2.61 17.04
CA ILE A 41 -1.20 3.52 17.78
C ILE A 41 -2.64 3.24 17.41
N GLY A 42 -3.54 3.13 18.39
CA GLY A 42 -4.96 2.93 18.12
C GLY A 42 -5.77 2.52 19.35
N GLY A 43 -7.02 2.17 19.15
CA GLY A 43 -7.88 1.55 20.16
C GLY A 43 -8.10 0.07 19.86
N GLY A 44 -7.74 -0.83 20.81
CA GLY A 44 -7.85 -2.26 20.63
C GLY A 44 -6.80 -2.87 19.68
N VAL A 45 -5.60 -2.31 19.62
CA VAL A 45 -4.54 -2.67 18.65
C VAL A 45 -3.49 -3.65 19.20
N ALA A 46 -3.70 -4.21 20.38
CA ALA A 46 -2.74 -5.12 21.00
C ALA A 46 -2.42 -6.37 20.15
N ASP A 47 -3.40 -6.89 19.40
CA ASP A 47 -3.17 -8.06 18.54
C ASP A 47 -2.44 -7.67 17.25
N ALA A 48 -2.71 -6.50 16.68
CA ALA A 48 -1.92 -5.95 15.59
C ALA A 48 -0.44 -5.75 15.98
N ALA A 49 -0.16 -5.26 17.19
CA ALA A 49 1.20 -5.11 17.69
C ALA A 49 1.95 -6.46 17.77
N LYS A 50 1.27 -7.55 18.16
CA LYS A 50 1.85 -8.91 18.14
C LYS A 50 2.14 -9.40 16.73
N GLU A 51 1.27 -9.08 15.76
CA GLU A 51 1.49 -9.42 14.36
C GLU A 51 2.71 -8.68 13.79
N VAL A 52 2.84 -7.39 14.10
CA VAL A 52 4.02 -6.58 13.73
C VAL A 52 5.31 -7.13 14.33
N ALA A 53 5.28 -7.57 15.60
CA ALA A 53 6.42 -8.20 16.24
C ALA A 53 6.85 -9.49 15.52
N LYS A 54 5.90 -10.31 15.07
CA LYS A 54 6.18 -11.53 14.28
C LYS A 54 6.65 -11.22 12.86
N ALA A 55 6.38 -10.02 12.35
CA ALA A 55 6.79 -9.60 11.00
C ALA A 55 8.23 -9.09 10.91
N GLY A 56 8.97 -9.06 12.04
CA GLY A 56 10.41 -8.79 12.04
C GLY A 56 10.86 -7.48 12.70
N ALA A 57 9.97 -6.74 13.38
CA ALA A 57 10.42 -5.65 14.26
C ALA A 57 11.16 -6.22 15.47
N ASP A 58 12.23 -5.57 15.93
CA ASP A 58 12.96 -5.99 17.15
C ASP A 58 12.18 -5.62 18.43
N GLN A 59 11.50 -4.48 18.36
CA GLN A 59 10.64 -3.98 19.43
C GLN A 59 9.40 -3.35 18.80
N VAL A 60 8.23 -3.57 19.41
CA VAL A 60 6.99 -2.91 19.04
C VAL A 60 6.47 -2.12 20.22
N ILE A 61 6.42 -0.81 20.08
CA ILE A 61 5.76 0.07 21.06
C ILE A 61 4.27 0.11 20.71
N CYS A 62 3.45 -0.43 21.60
CA CYS A 62 2.00 -0.46 21.46
C CYS A 62 1.38 0.65 22.32
N VAL A 63 0.80 1.65 21.67
CA VAL A 63 0.03 2.73 22.31
C VAL A 63 -1.45 2.43 22.08
N ASP A 64 -2.03 1.63 22.98
CA ASP A 64 -3.41 1.16 22.92
C ASP A 64 -4.29 1.96 23.87
N SER A 65 -5.16 2.81 23.33
CA SER A 65 -6.12 3.61 24.09
C SER A 65 -7.37 3.92 23.27
N GLU A 66 -8.54 3.94 23.90
CA GLU A 66 -9.79 4.38 23.28
C GLU A 66 -9.71 5.83 22.74
N ASP A 67 -8.81 6.66 23.29
CA ASP A 67 -8.57 8.05 22.83
C ASP A 67 -8.00 8.08 21.39
N TYR A 68 -7.42 6.97 20.94
CA TYR A 68 -6.83 6.82 19.60
C TYR A 68 -7.62 5.89 18.68
N LYS A 69 -8.87 5.58 19.02
CA LYS A 69 -9.73 4.69 18.21
C LYS A 69 -10.00 5.22 16.81
N GLU A 70 -10.18 6.50 16.69
CA GLU A 70 -10.33 7.22 15.42
C GLU A 70 -9.04 7.98 15.13
N PHE A 71 -8.55 7.92 13.89
CA PHE A 71 -7.36 8.66 13.51
C PHE A 71 -7.57 10.17 13.69
N ASN A 72 -6.73 10.80 14.49
CA ASN A 72 -6.67 12.24 14.67
C ASN A 72 -5.22 12.70 14.43
N LEU A 73 -5.02 13.51 13.41
CA LEU A 73 -3.69 13.94 12.98
C LEU A 73 -2.88 14.60 14.09
N ASP A 74 -3.51 15.50 14.85
CA ASP A 74 -2.81 16.24 15.92
C ASP A 74 -2.37 15.29 17.04
N ALA A 75 -3.25 14.38 17.46
CA ALA A 75 -2.99 13.41 18.52
C ALA A 75 -1.90 12.42 18.12
N TYR A 76 -2.05 11.78 16.96
CA TYR A 76 -1.09 10.78 16.46
C TYR A 76 0.29 11.38 16.20
N ALA A 77 0.35 12.57 15.57
CA ALA A 77 1.61 13.26 15.36
C ALA A 77 2.31 13.62 16.69
N GLN A 78 1.54 13.99 17.72
CA GLN A 78 2.12 14.31 19.03
C GLN A 78 2.68 13.06 19.71
N VAL A 79 1.94 11.93 19.67
CA VAL A 79 2.42 10.63 20.17
C VAL A 79 3.74 10.25 19.49
N LEU A 80 3.80 10.32 18.16
CA LEU A 80 5.01 9.98 17.42
C LEU A 80 6.17 10.91 17.78
N VAL A 81 5.94 12.20 17.92
CA VAL A 81 6.98 13.17 18.33
C VAL A 81 7.53 12.87 19.73
N GLU A 82 6.68 12.46 20.65
CA GLU A 82 7.12 12.08 22.01
C GLU A 82 7.96 10.80 21.97
N LEU A 83 7.53 9.80 21.23
CA LEU A 83 8.27 8.56 21.03
C LEU A 83 9.61 8.79 20.31
N VAL A 84 9.64 9.67 19.30
CA VAL A 84 10.89 10.07 18.61
C VAL A 84 11.88 10.70 19.59
N LYS A 85 11.42 11.54 20.51
CA LYS A 85 12.30 12.17 21.53
C LYS A 85 12.84 11.17 22.53
N GLU A 86 12.07 10.16 22.88
CA GLU A 86 12.47 9.14 23.86
C GLU A 86 13.40 8.09 23.24
N GLU A 87 13.02 7.52 22.10
CA GLU A 87 13.75 6.44 21.42
C GLU A 87 14.93 6.95 20.60
N ASN A 88 14.95 8.26 20.29
CA ASN A 88 16.00 8.95 19.53
C ASN A 88 16.42 8.21 18.24
N PRO A 89 15.46 7.85 17.35
CA PRO A 89 15.78 7.16 16.12
C PRO A 89 16.55 8.05 15.15
N GLU A 90 17.38 7.46 14.29
CA GLU A 90 18.07 8.18 13.23
C GLU A 90 17.19 8.38 12.00
N ALA A 91 16.20 7.49 11.80
CA ALA A 91 15.17 7.64 10.77
C ALA A 91 13.80 7.18 11.28
N VAL A 92 12.74 7.74 10.68
CA VAL A 92 11.33 7.38 10.92
C VAL A 92 10.66 7.08 9.58
N PHE A 93 10.17 5.86 9.41
CA PHE A 93 9.45 5.44 8.23
C PHE A 93 7.95 5.41 8.50
N VAL A 94 7.19 5.95 7.56
CA VAL A 94 5.73 6.05 7.60
C VAL A 94 5.18 5.50 6.28
N GLY A 95 4.07 4.78 6.30
CA GLY A 95 3.44 4.29 5.07
C GLY A 95 2.98 5.43 4.15
N GLY A 96 3.10 5.26 2.84
CA GLY A 96 2.61 6.23 1.84
C GLY A 96 1.09 6.20 1.65
N THR A 97 0.34 5.91 2.71
CA THR A 97 -1.14 5.93 2.78
C THR A 97 -1.67 7.36 2.82
N GLN A 98 -2.99 7.53 2.84
CA GLN A 98 -3.58 8.86 2.99
C GLN A 98 -3.18 9.49 4.34
N ASP A 99 -3.36 8.73 5.44
CA ASP A 99 -3.05 9.20 6.78
C ASP A 99 -1.55 9.39 6.99
N GLY A 100 -0.73 8.50 6.42
CA GLY A 100 0.72 8.60 6.47
C GLY A 100 1.29 9.82 5.75
N LYS A 101 0.70 10.21 4.61
CA LYS A 101 1.05 11.45 3.89
C LYS A 101 0.69 12.70 4.66
N ASP A 102 -0.33 12.64 5.50
CA ASP A 102 -0.72 13.75 6.36
C ASP A 102 0.17 13.81 7.61
N ILE A 103 0.47 12.67 8.24
CA ILE A 103 1.19 12.64 9.52
C ILE A 103 2.70 12.88 9.39
N ALA A 104 3.36 12.32 8.38
CA ALA A 104 4.80 12.38 8.24
C ALA A 104 5.36 13.81 8.14
N PRO A 105 4.80 14.72 7.31
CA PRO A 105 5.29 16.11 7.26
C PRO A 105 5.02 16.89 8.54
N VAL A 106 3.94 16.57 9.27
CA VAL A 106 3.64 17.22 10.56
C VAL A 106 4.67 16.79 11.61
N VAL A 107 5.00 15.49 11.67
CA VAL A 107 6.05 14.99 12.57
C VAL A 107 7.41 15.59 12.18
N ALA A 108 7.74 15.67 10.88
CA ALA A 108 8.98 16.30 10.41
C ALA A 108 9.09 17.76 10.84
N ALA A 109 8.03 18.53 10.66
CA ALA A 109 7.98 19.93 11.07
C ALA A 109 8.15 20.10 12.59
N LYS A 110 7.49 19.26 13.42
CA LYS A 110 7.62 19.26 14.87
C LYS A 110 9.01 18.82 15.35
N CYS A 111 9.69 17.96 14.60
CA CYS A 111 11.07 17.51 14.86
C CYS A 111 12.11 18.46 14.22
N ASN A 112 11.70 19.49 13.51
CA ASN A 112 12.57 20.43 12.79
C ASN A 112 13.53 19.74 11.82
N THR A 113 12.99 18.83 11.01
CA THR A 113 13.72 18.00 10.04
C THR A 113 13.03 17.96 8.69
N GLY A 114 13.71 17.37 7.68
CA GLY A 114 13.16 17.12 6.36
C GLY A 114 12.30 15.86 6.29
N CYS A 115 11.44 15.80 5.26
CA CYS A 115 10.62 14.64 4.94
C CYS A 115 10.79 14.27 3.47
N ALA A 116 11.32 13.06 3.19
CA ALA A 116 11.30 12.48 1.84
C ALA A 116 9.93 11.84 1.59
N SER A 117 9.28 12.21 0.49
CA SER A 117 7.91 11.75 0.23
C SER A 117 7.85 10.74 -0.89
N ASP A 118 7.00 9.71 -0.71
CA ASP A 118 6.67 8.73 -1.74
C ASP A 118 7.88 7.91 -2.21
N VAL A 119 8.73 7.51 -1.28
CA VAL A 119 9.99 6.82 -1.52
C VAL A 119 9.76 5.46 -2.16
N LEU A 120 10.48 5.20 -3.27
CA LEU A 120 10.45 3.95 -4.03
C LEU A 120 11.60 3.02 -3.71
N ASP A 121 12.76 3.58 -3.37
CA ASP A 121 13.98 2.83 -3.05
C ASP A 121 14.81 3.58 -2.02
N ILE A 122 15.56 2.82 -1.22
CA ILE A 122 16.45 3.37 -0.19
C ILE A 122 17.82 2.72 -0.35
N LYS A 123 18.85 3.54 -0.43
CA LYS A 123 20.24 3.12 -0.56
C LYS A 123 21.06 3.65 0.61
N ALA A 124 22.09 2.91 0.95
CA ALA A 124 23.11 3.33 1.91
C ALA A 124 24.44 3.46 1.17
N GLU A 125 24.97 4.67 1.09
CA GLU A 125 26.23 4.96 0.43
C GLU A 125 27.07 5.90 1.30
N ASP A 126 28.33 5.53 1.52
CA ASP A 126 29.32 6.33 2.29
C ASP A 126 28.85 6.76 3.70
N GLY A 127 28.03 5.92 4.38
CA GLY A 127 27.48 6.23 5.70
C GLY A 127 26.27 7.16 5.68
N GLU A 128 25.69 7.44 4.51
CA GLU A 128 24.51 8.27 4.32
C GLU A 128 23.35 7.45 3.74
N VAL A 129 22.13 7.75 4.18
CA VAL A 129 20.90 7.17 3.63
C VAL A 129 20.39 8.06 2.51
N ILE A 130 20.11 7.46 1.37
CA ILE A 130 19.62 8.11 0.16
C ILE A 130 18.24 7.55 -0.16
N TYR A 131 17.27 8.46 -0.36
CA TYR A 131 15.89 8.14 -0.66
C TYR A 131 15.60 8.46 -2.13
N THR A 132 15.18 7.47 -2.91
CA THR A 132 14.78 7.68 -4.30
C THR A 132 13.29 8.01 -4.36
N CYS A 133 12.97 9.24 -4.79
CA CYS A 133 11.61 9.78 -4.85
C CYS A 133 11.19 10.03 -6.31
N PRO A 134 9.96 9.67 -6.70
CA PRO A 134 9.45 9.97 -8.03
C PRO A 134 8.92 11.40 -8.13
N LEU A 135 9.27 12.09 -9.20
CA LEU A 135 8.76 13.40 -9.54
C LEU A 135 7.96 13.35 -10.85
N TYR A 136 7.10 14.34 -11.06
CA TYR A 136 6.29 14.48 -12.29
C TYR A 136 5.54 13.21 -12.68
N GLY A 137 4.87 12.59 -11.70
CA GLY A 137 4.12 11.36 -11.93
C GLY A 137 4.98 10.11 -12.17
N GLY A 138 6.26 10.13 -11.77
CA GLY A 138 7.19 9.02 -11.91
C GLY A 138 8.04 9.05 -13.18
N THR A 139 7.94 10.11 -14.00
CA THR A 139 8.78 10.29 -15.19
C THR A 139 10.24 10.62 -14.85
N VAL A 140 10.50 11.15 -13.66
CA VAL A 140 11.83 11.46 -13.16
C VAL A 140 11.98 10.85 -11.78
N LEU A 141 13.12 10.24 -11.49
CA LEU A 141 13.52 9.81 -10.16
C LEU A 141 14.58 10.76 -9.63
N GLU A 142 14.40 11.20 -8.39
CA GLU A 142 15.34 12.06 -7.69
C GLU A 142 15.88 11.35 -6.46
N ASP A 143 17.19 11.37 -6.26
CA ASP A 143 17.84 10.88 -5.07
C ASP A 143 17.97 12.02 -4.06
N VAL A 144 17.33 11.87 -2.90
CA VAL A 144 17.21 12.88 -1.84
C VAL A 144 18.02 12.44 -0.63
N LYS A 145 18.79 13.37 -0.04
CA LYS A 145 19.48 13.20 1.25
C LYS A 145 18.91 14.17 2.27
N ILE A 146 18.54 13.66 3.44
CA ILE A 146 18.12 14.47 4.60
C ILE A 146 19.32 14.61 5.54
N LYS A 147 19.76 15.84 5.77
CA LYS A 147 20.95 16.13 6.60
C LYS A 147 20.66 16.29 8.08
N THR A 148 19.38 16.32 8.44
CA THR A 148 18.91 16.48 9.83
C THR A 148 18.45 15.13 10.38
N THR A 149 18.46 14.97 11.71
CA THR A 149 18.02 13.77 12.40
C THR A 149 16.84 14.09 13.32
N PRO A 150 15.81 13.23 13.37
CA PRO A 150 15.63 12.01 12.57
C PRO A 150 15.35 12.32 11.09
N GLN A 151 15.73 11.42 10.20
CA GLN A 151 15.33 11.49 8.80
C GLN A 151 13.90 10.92 8.66
N ILE A 152 12.95 11.67 8.14
CA ILE A 152 11.57 11.18 8.00
C ILE A 152 11.28 10.88 6.54
N ALA A 153 10.65 9.72 6.28
CA ALA A 153 10.32 9.31 4.94
C ALA A 153 8.94 8.62 4.89
N THR A 154 8.14 8.94 3.88
CA THR A 154 6.97 8.12 3.53
C THR A 154 7.36 7.12 2.45
N LEU A 155 7.09 5.83 2.69
CA LEU A 155 7.44 4.75 1.78
C LEU A 155 6.19 4.32 0.99
N ARG A 156 6.33 4.23 -0.33
CA ARG A 156 5.23 3.83 -1.22
C ARG A 156 4.85 2.37 -0.99
N SER A 157 3.55 2.10 -0.92
CA SER A 157 3.01 0.73 -0.82
C SER A 157 3.45 -0.12 -2.02
N GLY A 158 3.90 -1.35 -1.75
CA GLY A 158 4.37 -2.29 -2.76
C GLY A 158 5.76 -1.99 -3.33
N ALA A 159 6.45 -0.93 -2.89
CA ALA A 159 7.83 -0.67 -3.30
C ALA A 159 8.82 -1.64 -2.64
N PHE A 160 8.47 -2.16 -1.47
CA PHE A 160 9.34 -3.05 -0.70
C PHE A 160 8.64 -4.39 -0.43
N GLN A 161 9.42 -5.45 -0.33
CA GLN A 161 8.94 -6.77 0.05
C GLN A 161 8.96 -6.90 1.58
N LYS A 162 8.07 -7.73 2.14
CA LYS A 162 8.11 -8.09 3.56
C LYS A 162 9.44 -8.79 3.91
N VAL A 163 9.78 -8.81 5.19
CA VAL A 163 10.95 -9.57 5.68
C VAL A 163 10.75 -11.06 5.36
N GLU A 164 11.75 -11.70 4.72
CA GLU A 164 11.65 -13.10 4.28
C GLU A 164 11.66 -14.08 5.46
N ASP A 165 12.60 -13.91 6.40
CA ASP A 165 12.75 -14.76 7.60
C ASP A 165 12.64 -13.89 8.87
N PRO A 166 11.43 -13.48 9.26
CA PRO A 166 11.24 -12.58 10.38
C PRO A 166 11.54 -13.25 11.72
N THR A 167 12.26 -12.55 12.57
CA THR A 167 12.42 -12.91 13.98
C THR A 167 11.36 -12.22 14.81
N GLU A 168 10.74 -12.92 15.76
CA GLU A 168 9.75 -12.33 16.65
C GLU A 168 10.42 -11.37 17.64
N GLY A 169 9.93 -10.13 17.70
CA GLY A 169 10.41 -9.10 18.61
C GLY A 169 9.57 -8.96 19.87
N GLU A 170 9.95 -8.02 20.71
CA GLU A 170 9.27 -7.72 21.97
C GLU A 170 8.16 -6.69 21.78
N VAL A 171 6.99 -6.93 22.39
CA VAL A 171 5.91 -5.94 22.45
C VAL A 171 5.93 -5.23 23.79
N VAL A 172 6.07 -3.89 23.75
CA VAL A 172 6.08 -3.03 24.94
C VAL A 172 4.85 -2.14 24.91
N ALA A 173 3.94 -2.33 25.86
CA ALA A 173 2.80 -1.45 26.03
C ALA A 173 3.26 -0.12 26.63
N LYS A 174 2.81 1.00 26.04
CA LYS A 174 3.15 2.35 26.50
C LYS A 174 1.92 3.24 26.54
N GLU A 175 1.71 3.92 27.64
CA GLU A 175 0.71 4.96 27.74
C GLU A 175 1.33 6.32 27.34
N VAL A 176 0.76 6.95 26.35
CA VAL A 176 1.08 8.33 25.96
C VAL A 176 -0.21 9.11 25.99
N LYS A 177 -0.24 10.20 26.73
CA LYS A 177 -1.42 11.08 26.83
C LYS A 177 -1.13 12.41 26.15
N VAL A 178 -1.93 12.73 25.16
CA VAL A 178 -1.86 14.02 24.47
C VAL A 178 -2.77 15.01 25.20
N ALA A 179 -2.25 16.20 25.49
CA ALA A 179 -3.02 17.26 26.15
C ALA A 179 -4.08 17.81 25.19
N ASP A 180 -5.25 18.16 25.73
CA ASP A 180 -6.42 18.63 24.94
C ASP A 180 -6.13 19.90 24.11
N ASP A 181 -5.20 20.74 24.56
CA ASP A 181 -4.81 21.98 23.88
C ASP A 181 -3.98 21.75 22.61
N VAL A 182 -3.41 20.54 22.43
CA VAL A 182 -2.70 20.13 21.23
C VAL A 182 -3.68 19.75 20.11
N ILE A 183 -4.84 19.21 20.47
CA ILE A 183 -5.84 18.72 19.53
C ILE A 183 -6.69 19.90 19.01
N LYS A 184 -6.42 20.33 17.78
CA LYS A 184 -7.10 21.47 17.14
C LYS A 184 -8.35 21.08 16.38
N ALA A 185 -8.39 19.88 15.82
CA ALA A 185 -9.51 19.33 15.08
C ALA A 185 -10.17 18.20 15.86
N LYS A 186 -11.50 18.22 16.00
CA LYS A 186 -12.29 17.15 16.64
C LYS A 186 -13.20 16.52 15.62
N ILE A 187 -13.24 15.20 15.60
CA ILE A 187 -14.20 14.42 14.80
C ILE A 187 -15.56 14.59 15.47
N THR A 188 -16.51 15.19 14.77
CA THR A 188 -17.87 15.38 15.27
C THR A 188 -18.79 14.23 14.89
N GLU A 189 -18.56 13.61 13.73
CA GLU A 189 -19.31 12.49 13.22
C GLU A 189 -18.45 11.68 12.25
N SER A 190 -18.46 10.36 12.38
CA SER A 190 -17.83 9.42 11.46
C SER A 190 -18.92 8.61 10.78
N VAL A 191 -19.15 8.84 9.49
CA VAL A 191 -20.12 8.11 8.68
C VAL A 191 -19.37 7.04 7.89
N LYS A 192 -19.45 5.79 8.34
CA LYS A 192 -19.00 4.67 7.52
C LYS A 192 -20.07 4.40 6.46
N GLU A 193 -19.77 4.72 5.21
CA GLU A 193 -20.54 4.14 4.12
C GLU A 193 -20.39 2.61 4.23
N ILE A 194 -21.52 1.89 4.27
CA ILE A 194 -21.56 0.44 4.12
C ILE A 194 -21.33 0.16 2.62
N ALA A 195 -20.18 0.57 2.12
CA ALA A 195 -19.65 0.08 0.88
C ALA A 195 -18.98 -1.25 1.19
N GLU A 196 -19.19 -2.25 0.35
CA GLU A 196 -18.35 -3.45 0.36
C GLU A 196 -16.90 -2.97 0.47
N THR A 197 -16.19 -3.40 1.50
CA THR A 197 -14.83 -2.96 1.82
C THR A 197 -13.89 -3.48 0.74
N ILE A 198 -13.85 -2.77 -0.38
CA ILE A 198 -12.93 -3.08 -1.48
C ILE A 198 -11.60 -2.42 -1.15
N ASN A 199 -10.71 -3.19 -0.56
CA ASN A 199 -9.36 -2.71 -0.29
C ASN A 199 -8.47 -2.93 -1.52
N LEU A 200 -8.49 -1.95 -2.44
CA LEU A 200 -7.65 -1.98 -3.65
C LEU A 200 -6.15 -2.02 -3.32
N GLU A 201 -5.72 -1.43 -2.23
CA GLU A 201 -4.30 -1.30 -1.88
C GLU A 201 -3.71 -2.63 -1.40
N GLU A 202 -4.54 -3.51 -0.84
CA GLU A 202 -4.14 -4.84 -0.38
C GLU A 202 -4.40 -5.97 -1.39
N ALA A 203 -5.14 -5.67 -2.46
CA ALA A 203 -5.53 -6.67 -3.44
C ALA A 203 -4.34 -7.27 -4.18
N GLU A 204 -4.29 -8.60 -4.28
CA GLU A 204 -3.28 -9.30 -5.06
C GLU A 204 -3.57 -9.29 -6.57
N VAL A 205 -4.84 -9.21 -6.94
CA VAL A 205 -5.29 -9.16 -8.33
C VAL A 205 -6.29 -8.02 -8.50
N ILE A 206 -6.05 -7.15 -9.48
CA ILE A 206 -6.95 -6.07 -9.85
C ILE A 206 -7.28 -6.17 -11.33
N VAL A 207 -8.58 -6.19 -11.64
CA VAL A 207 -9.07 -6.05 -13.00
C VAL A 207 -9.70 -4.68 -13.12
N SER A 208 -9.13 -3.82 -13.97
CA SER A 208 -9.52 -2.42 -14.06
C SER A 208 -10.13 -2.07 -15.40
N GLY A 209 -11.26 -1.39 -15.36
CA GLY A 209 -11.95 -0.89 -16.55
C GLY A 209 -11.69 0.59 -16.80
N GLY A 210 -11.46 0.93 -18.08
CA GLY A 210 -11.39 2.30 -18.54
C GLY A 210 -12.61 2.71 -19.37
N ARG A 211 -12.56 3.94 -19.91
CA ARG A 211 -13.60 4.46 -20.80
C ARG A 211 -13.78 3.64 -22.09
N GLY A 212 -12.77 2.84 -22.48
CA GLY A 212 -12.86 1.90 -23.59
C GLY A 212 -13.87 0.76 -23.39
N MET A 213 -14.39 0.56 -22.16
CA MET A 213 -15.51 -0.37 -21.89
C MET A 213 -16.82 0.11 -22.50
N GLY A 214 -16.99 1.40 -22.79
CA GLY A 214 -18.08 1.99 -23.54
C GLY A 214 -19.36 2.25 -22.76
N SER A 215 -19.71 1.48 -21.75
CA SER A 215 -20.89 1.72 -20.89
C SER A 215 -20.74 1.09 -19.51
N LYS A 216 -21.67 1.48 -18.60
CA LYS A 216 -21.75 0.92 -17.24
C LYS A 216 -22.04 -0.58 -17.25
N GLU A 217 -22.93 -1.03 -18.14
CA GLU A 217 -23.34 -2.44 -18.22
C GLU A 217 -22.18 -3.35 -18.58
N ASN A 218 -21.24 -2.85 -19.37
CA ASN A 218 -20.07 -3.60 -19.80
C ASN A 218 -19.06 -3.85 -18.66
N PHE A 219 -19.12 -3.07 -17.56
CA PHE A 219 -18.33 -3.33 -16.37
C PHE A 219 -18.65 -4.67 -15.69
N ALA A 220 -19.79 -5.28 -16.01
CA ALA A 220 -20.08 -6.65 -15.58
C ALA A 220 -19.00 -7.66 -16.03
N LEU A 221 -18.40 -7.47 -17.20
CA LEU A 221 -17.31 -8.32 -17.68
C LEU A 221 -16.03 -8.15 -16.86
N VAL A 222 -15.75 -6.92 -16.40
CA VAL A 222 -14.62 -6.63 -15.53
C VAL A 222 -14.82 -7.29 -14.17
N ASP A 223 -16.04 -7.19 -13.63
CA ASP A 223 -16.43 -7.81 -12.36
C ASP A 223 -16.37 -9.35 -12.43
N ASP A 224 -16.89 -9.94 -13.51
CA ASP A 224 -16.85 -11.38 -13.74
C ASP A 224 -15.42 -11.91 -13.80
N LEU A 225 -14.53 -11.19 -14.51
CA LEU A 225 -13.12 -11.56 -14.59
C LEU A 225 -12.41 -11.39 -13.25
N ALA A 226 -12.68 -10.30 -12.53
CA ALA A 226 -12.13 -10.06 -11.20
C ALA A 226 -12.52 -11.18 -10.22
N LYS A 227 -13.80 -11.51 -10.14
CA LYS A 227 -14.33 -12.62 -9.33
C LYS A 227 -13.71 -13.96 -9.70
N LEU A 228 -13.59 -14.22 -11.00
CA LEU A 228 -12.99 -15.46 -11.49
C LEU A 228 -11.52 -15.60 -11.06
N LEU A 229 -10.79 -14.51 -11.00
CA LEU A 229 -9.38 -14.48 -10.58
C LEU A 229 -9.19 -14.34 -9.06
N GLY A 230 -10.29 -14.16 -8.29
CA GLY A 230 -10.21 -13.90 -6.86
C GLY A 230 -9.68 -12.50 -6.54
N GLY A 231 -9.86 -11.57 -7.46
CA GLY A 231 -9.41 -10.19 -7.37
C GLY A 231 -10.55 -9.19 -7.17
N VAL A 232 -10.21 -7.92 -7.26
CA VAL A 232 -11.12 -6.79 -7.10
C VAL A 232 -11.22 -5.94 -8.38
N VAL A 233 -12.33 -5.20 -8.49
CA VAL A 233 -12.55 -4.30 -9.62
C VAL A 233 -11.88 -2.96 -9.35
N GLY A 234 -11.05 -2.50 -10.30
CA GLY A 234 -10.55 -1.14 -10.38
C GLY A 234 -11.19 -0.35 -11.52
N ALA A 235 -11.02 0.96 -11.50
CA ALA A 235 -11.52 1.82 -12.57
C ALA A 235 -10.64 3.06 -12.75
N THR A 236 -10.62 3.58 -13.99
CA THR A 236 -10.00 4.87 -14.25
C THR A 236 -10.91 6.02 -13.84
N ARG A 237 -10.33 7.19 -13.55
CA ARG A 237 -11.06 8.42 -13.23
C ARG A 237 -12.18 8.75 -14.25
N PRO A 238 -11.99 8.68 -15.60
CA PRO A 238 -13.07 8.91 -16.54
C PRO A 238 -14.26 7.96 -16.37
N ALA A 239 -14.06 6.68 -16.06
CA ALA A 239 -15.14 5.74 -15.84
C ALA A 239 -15.92 6.05 -14.54
N ILE A 240 -15.26 6.61 -13.52
CA ILE A 240 -15.88 7.10 -12.30
C ILE A 240 -16.72 8.37 -12.59
N GLU A 241 -16.14 9.34 -13.33
CA GLU A 241 -16.82 10.60 -13.67
C GLU A 241 -18.06 10.36 -14.54
N ASP A 242 -18.03 9.35 -15.42
CA ASP A 242 -19.18 8.90 -16.20
C ASP A 242 -20.22 8.13 -15.36
N GLY A 243 -19.97 7.92 -14.05
CA GLY A 243 -20.91 7.28 -13.13
C GLY A 243 -21.06 5.76 -13.32
N TRP A 244 -20.09 5.11 -13.97
CA TRP A 244 -20.16 3.67 -14.24
C TRP A 244 -19.81 2.84 -13.00
N VAL A 245 -18.88 3.33 -12.18
CA VAL A 245 -18.39 2.67 -10.97
C VAL A 245 -18.22 3.70 -9.85
N SER A 246 -18.33 3.27 -8.60
CA SER A 246 -18.12 4.14 -7.43
C SER A 246 -16.67 4.62 -7.32
N LYS A 247 -16.45 5.79 -6.71
CA LYS A 247 -15.14 6.41 -6.49
C LYS A 247 -14.16 5.53 -5.70
N ILE A 248 -14.67 4.63 -4.86
CA ILE A 248 -13.82 3.69 -4.08
C ILE A 248 -12.98 2.76 -4.97
N HIS A 249 -13.38 2.53 -6.22
CA HIS A 249 -12.65 1.73 -7.22
C HIS A 249 -11.60 2.51 -8.00
N GLN A 250 -11.43 3.82 -7.72
CA GLN A 250 -10.56 4.65 -8.53
C GLN A 250 -9.09 4.32 -8.31
N VAL A 251 -8.39 3.96 -9.40
CA VAL A 251 -6.95 3.71 -9.44
C VAL A 251 -6.24 4.84 -10.17
N GLY A 252 -5.13 5.32 -9.63
CA GLY A 252 -4.30 6.36 -10.22
C GLY A 252 -3.89 7.43 -9.21
N GLN A 253 -3.19 8.46 -9.66
CA GLN A 253 -2.65 9.55 -8.83
C GLN A 253 -3.71 10.27 -7.97
N SER A 254 -4.93 10.43 -8.47
CA SER A 254 -6.06 11.04 -7.76
C SER A 254 -7.00 10.02 -7.11
N GLY A 255 -6.63 8.76 -7.09
CA GLY A 255 -7.33 7.65 -6.49
C GLY A 255 -6.40 6.83 -5.60
N LYS A 256 -6.55 5.51 -5.64
CA LYS A 256 -5.66 4.58 -4.93
C LYS A 256 -4.42 4.26 -5.77
N ILE A 257 -3.25 4.27 -5.12
CA ILE A 257 -2.01 3.73 -5.68
C ILE A 257 -1.93 2.27 -5.28
N VAL A 258 -1.76 1.38 -6.24
CA VAL A 258 -1.87 -0.06 -6.05
C VAL A 258 -0.62 -0.80 -6.54
N ALA A 259 -0.32 -1.93 -5.91
CA ALA A 259 0.79 -2.80 -6.26
C ALA A 259 0.35 -4.28 -6.20
N PRO A 260 -0.63 -4.70 -7.03
CA PRO A 260 -1.07 -6.07 -7.08
C PRO A 260 -0.01 -6.96 -7.73
N LYS A 261 -0.07 -8.26 -7.48
CA LYS A 261 0.72 -9.25 -8.23
C LYS A 261 0.33 -9.29 -9.71
N LEU A 262 -0.97 -9.07 -10.00
CA LEU A 262 -1.52 -9.02 -11.36
C LEU A 262 -2.48 -7.84 -11.51
N TYR A 263 -2.21 -6.99 -12.49
CA TYR A 263 -3.09 -5.91 -12.92
C TYR A 263 -3.56 -6.12 -14.36
N ILE A 264 -4.86 -6.15 -14.59
CA ILE A 264 -5.44 -6.30 -15.94
C ILE A 264 -6.12 -4.98 -16.32
N ALA A 265 -5.60 -4.29 -17.33
CA ALA A 265 -6.10 -3.02 -17.83
C ALA A 265 -7.02 -3.24 -19.03
N CYS A 266 -8.33 -3.05 -18.86
CA CYS A 266 -9.36 -3.31 -19.85
C CYS A 266 -9.85 -1.98 -20.46
N GLY A 267 -9.52 -1.70 -21.73
CA GLY A 267 -9.94 -0.48 -22.40
C GLY A 267 -9.40 0.81 -21.76
N ILE A 268 -8.20 0.75 -21.25
CA ILE A 268 -7.47 1.86 -20.60
C ILE A 268 -6.42 2.38 -21.57
N SER A 269 -6.36 3.70 -21.77
CA SER A 269 -5.39 4.33 -22.70
C SER A 269 -3.98 4.43 -22.11
N GLY A 270 -3.83 4.50 -20.79
CA GLY A 270 -2.50 4.66 -20.18
C GLY A 270 -2.08 6.12 -19.96
N ALA A 271 -3.01 7.01 -19.61
CA ALA A 271 -2.66 8.35 -19.18
C ALA A 271 -1.69 8.30 -17.98
N THR A 272 -0.70 9.20 -17.94
CA THR A 272 0.37 9.23 -16.92
C THR A 272 -0.17 9.18 -15.49
N GLN A 273 -1.30 9.86 -15.22
CA GLN A 273 -1.93 9.86 -13.90
C GLN A 273 -2.50 8.49 -13.49
N HIS A 274 -2.90 7.65 -14.44
CA HIS A 274 -3.33 6.29 -14.17
C HIS A 274 -2.12 5.36 -14.02
N VAL A 275 -1.18 5.46 -14.95
CA VAL A 275 0.04 4.66 -14.96
C VAL A 275 0.84 4.83 -13.68
N SER A 276 0.97 6.06 -13.16
CA SER A 276 1.67 6.32 -11.89
C SER A 276 1.08 5.57 -10.69
N GLY A 277 -0.21 5.23 -10.75
CA GLY A 277 -0.89 4.46 -9.71
C GLY A 277 -0.72 2.95 -9.80
N ILE A 278 -0.16 2.41 -10.90
CA ILE A 278 -0.03 0.97 -11.15
C ILE A 278 1.40 0.51 -11.42
N MET A 279 2.38 1.43 -11.46
CA MET A 279 3.77 1.14 -11.86
C MET A 279 4.45 0.05 -11.02
N ASN A 280 4.02 -0.13 -9.77
CA ASN A 280 4.57 -1.14 -8.86
C ASN A 280 3.82 -2.48 -8.94
N SER A 281 2.94 -2.67 -9.91
CA SER A 281 2.27 -3.95 -10.14
C SER A 281 3.29 -5.00 -10.58
N GLY A 282 3.20 -6.23 -10.05
CA GLY A 282 4.11 -7.31 -10.37
C GLY A 282 4.02 -7.75 -11.84
N TYR A 283 2.79 -7.76 -12.40
CA TYR A 283 2.54 -8.12 -13.79
C TYR A 283 1.35 -7.32 -14.34
N ILE A 284 1.53 -6.67 -15.47
CA ILE A 284 0.49 -5.84 -16.12
C ILE A 284 0.10 -6.46 -17.44
N VAL A 285 -1.20 -6.76 -17.60
CA VAL A 285 -1.82 -7.18 -18.87
C VAL A 285 -2.69 -6.03 -19.36
N ALA A 286 -2.49 -5.58 -20.59
CA ALA A 286 -3.27 -4.50 -21.18
C ALA A 286 -4.08 -4.99 -22.39
N ILE A 287 -5.34 -4.57 -22.48
CA ILE A 287 -6.23 -4.85 -23.60
C ILE A 287 -6.74 -3.50 -24.12
N ASN A 288 -6.36 -3.14 -25.34
CA ASN A 288 -6.81 -1.92 -25.98
C ASN A 288 -6.94 -2.15 -27.50
N LYS A 289 -7.91 -1.49 -28.15
CA LYS A 289 -8.08 -1.52 -29.60
C LYS A 289 -7.07 -0.65 -30.36
N ASP A 290 -6.49 0.35 -29.69
CA ASP A 290 -5.51 1.26 -30.20
C ASP A 290 -4.12 0.70 -29.92
N GLU A 291 -3.38 0.33 -30.98
CA GLU A 291 -2.05 -0.27 -30.87
C GLU A 291 -1.00 0.71 -30.34
N ASP A 292 -1.22 2.02 -30.52
CA ASP A 292 -0.35 3.11 -30.05
C ASP A 292 -0.71 3.59 -28.62
N ALA A 293 -1.64 2.92 -27.94
CA ALA A 293 -2.05 3.31 -26.59
C ALA A 293 -0.88 3.24 -25.60
N PRO A 294 -0.55 4.32 -24.87
CA PRO A 294 0.58 4.38 -23.93
C PRO A 294 0.56 3.30 -22.83
N ILE A 295 -0.59 2.65 -22.58
CA ILE A 295 -0.68 1.55 -21.62
C ILE A 295 0.21 0.38 -22.01
N PHE A 296 0.49 0.20 -23.31
CA PHE A 296 1.35 -0.88 -23.79
C PHE A 296 2.82 -0.65 -23.46
N ASP A 297 3.26 0.61 -23.25
CA ASP A 297 4.64 0.91 -22.86
C ASP A 297 5.00 0.35 -21.48
N VAL A 298 3.99 0.16 -20.61
CA VAL A 298 4.17 -0.34 -19.23
C VAL A 298 3.64 -1.76 -19.05
N ALA A 299 2.97 -2.33 -20.03
CA ALA A 299 2.40 -3.65 -19.95
C ALA A 299 3.46 -4.75 -20.21
N ASN A 300 3.43 -5.82 -19.41
CA ASN A 300 4.21 -7.01 -19.64
C ASN A 300 3.64 -7.83 -20.81
N VAL A 301 2.31 -7.80 -20.98
CA VAL A 301 1.59 -8.41 -22.12
C VAL A 301 0.53 -7.44 -22.61
N GLY A 302 0.57 -7.16 -23.92
CA GLY A 302 -0.42 -6.34 -24.63
C GLY A 302 -1.28 -7.19 -25.57
N ILE A 303 -2.59 -6.98 -25.54
CA ILE A 303 -3.55 -7.55 -26.49
C ILE A 303 -4.17 -6.40 -27.27
N VAL A 304 -3.81 -6.28 -28.53
CA VAL A 304 -4.44 -5.29 -29.43
C VAL A 304 -5.76 -5.85 -29.92
N GLY A 305 -6.86 -5.32 -29.46
CA GLY A 305 -8.19 -5.80 -29.79
C GLY A 305 -9.33 -5.09 -29.05
N ASP A 306 -10.55 -5.37 -29.51
CA ASP A 306 -11.76 -4.88 -28.86
C ASP A 306 -11.98 -5.65 -27.55
N VAL A 307 -11.91 -4.92 -26.44
CA VAL A 307 -12.10 -5.45 -25.09
C VAL A 307 -13.40 -6.24 -24.95
N MET A 308 -14.47 -5.81 -25.65
CA MET A 308 -15.79 -6.48 -25.62
C MET A 308 -15.78 -7.86 -26.31
N LYS A 309 -14.81 -8.11 -27.18
CA LYS A 309 -14.58 -9.42 -27.82
C LYS A 309 -13.56 -10.27 -27.08
N VAL A 310 -12.53 -9.64 -26.53
CA VAL A 310 -11.44 -10.32 -25.85
C VAL A 310 -11.86 -10.85 -24.47
N LEU A 311 -12.54 -10.05 -23.66
CA LEU A 311 -12.90 -10.44 -22.29
C LEU A 311 -13.77 -11.69 -22.19
N PRO A 312 -14.84 -11.87 -22.99
CA PRO A 312 -15.64 -13.08 -22.93
C PRO A 312 -14.83 -14.35 -23.22
N VAL A 313 -13.96 -14.30 -24.24
CA VAL A 313 -13.08 -15.43 -24.60
C VAL A 313 -12.07 -15.70 -23.50
N MET A 314 -11.45 -14.66 -22.92
CA MET A 314 -10.50 -14.79 -21.83
C MET A 314 -11.17 -15.43 -20.60
N ILE A 315 -12.38 -15.01 -20.24
CA ILE A 315 -13.15 -15.57 -19.11
C ILE A 315 -13.43 -17.06 -19.34
N GLU A 316 -13.85 -17.43 -20.57
CA GLU A 316 -14.11 -18.83 -20.91
C GLU A 316 -12.83 -19.71 -20.80
N GLU A 317 -11.73 -19.24 -21.34
CA GLU A 317 -10.48 -20.00 -21.31
C GLU A 317 -9.92 -20.15 -19.90
N ILE A 318 -9.98 -19.09 -19.08
CA ILE A 318 -9.57 -19.16 -17.67
C ILE A 318 -10.46 -20.12 -16.87
N LYS A 319 -11.78 -20.16 -17.13
CA LYS A 319 -12.66 -21.16 -16.50
C LYS A 319 -12.24 -22.57 -16.84
N LYS A 320 -11.97 -22.86 -18.11
CA LYS A 320 -11.51 -24.20 -18.56
C LYS A 320 -10.20 -24.60 -17.87
N ILE A 321 -9.25 -23.67 -17.76
CA ILE A 321 -7.97 -23.92 -17.08
C ILE A 321 -8.19 -24.24 -15.60
N LYS A 322 -9.03 -23.46 -14.91
CA LYS A 322 -9.35 -23.71 -13.50
C LYS A 322 -10.02 -25.06 -13.28
N ASP A 323 -10.97 -25.42 -14.11
CA ASP A 323 -11.66 -26.71 -14.05
C ASP A 323 -10.68 -27.86 -14.28
N CYS A 324 -9.73 -27.71 -15.21
CA CYS A 324 -8.68 -28.70 -15.48
C CYS A 324 -7.72 -28.85 -14.29
N LEU A 325 -7.32 -27.74 -13.63
CA LEU A 325 -6.44 -27.76 -12.45
C LEU A 325 -7.11 -28.42 -11.22
N LEU A 326 -8.42 -28.26 -11.05
CA LEU A 326 -9.18 -28.94 -10.00
C LEU A 326 -9.21 -30.46 -10.20
N TYR A 327 -9.19 -30.95 -11.45
CA TYR A 327 -9.15 -32.38 -11.76
C TYR A 327 -7.77 -33.04 -11.56
N THR A 328 -6.70 -32.26 -11.61
CA THR A 328 -5.32 -32.74 -11.47
C THR A 328 -4.77 -32.67 -10.04
N SER A 329 -5.51 -32.09 -9.09
CA SER A 329 -5.12 -32.11 -7.67
C SER A 329 -5.36 -33.52 -7.09
N PRO A 330 -4.33 -34.22 -6.57
CA PRO A 330 -4.50 -35.56 -6.02
C PRO A 330 -5.47 -35.53 -4.84
N SER A 331 -6.50 -36.38 -4.91
CA SER A 331 -7.48 -36.54 -3.84
C SER A 331 -6.78 -36.89 -2.51
N PRO A 332 -7.26 -36.36 -1.37
CA PRO A 332 -6.75 -36.77 -0.06
C PRO A 332 -6.79 -38.28 0.20
N ARG A 333 -7.56 -39.06 -0.61
CA ARG A 333 -7.66 -40.51 -0.53
C ARG A 333 -6.45 -41.25 -1.13
N ASP A 334 -5.65 -40.58 -1.97
CA ASP A 334 -4.48 -41.23 -2.60
C ASP A 334 -3.22 -41.22 -1.73
N ARG A 335 -3.28 -40.59 -0.53
CA ARG A 335 -2.20 -40.56 0.47
C ARG A 335 -2.22 -41.70 1.48
N SER A 336 -3.13 -42.65 1.38
CA SER A 336 -3.30 -43.72 2.37
C SER A 336 -2.81 -45.10 1.94
N VAL A 337 -1.99 -45.24 0.86
CA VAL A 337 -1.41 -46.50 0.44
C VAL A 337 0.06 -46.30 0.11
N SER A 338 0.92 -46.32 1.12
CA SER A 338 2.29 -46.86 1.10
C SER A 338 2.89 -46.83 2.50
#